data_134ad321cbf517b8aa193d3fcf9208a6
#
_entry.id   134ad321cbf517b8aa193d3fcf9208a6
#
_cell.length_a   1.000
_cell.length_b   1.000
_cell.length_c   1.000
_cell.angle_alpha   90.00
_cell.angle_beta   90.00
_cell.angle_gamma   90.00
#
_symmetry.space_group_name_H-M   'P 1'
#
loop_
_entity.id
_entity.type
_entity.pdbx_description
1 polymer ?
#
loop_
_entity_poly.entity_id
_entity_poly.type
_entity_poly.pdbx_seq_one_letter_code
_entity_poly.pdbx_strand_id
1 'polypeptide(L)'
;MSGTSGGTDRGFLPEMVNSQPSFPPQPIMWSAYAAEEQRHLLEGLEVWVGWLVNRYSLDGRYVPECWAKHWELIEELGALHLAWEGAYATTSHSDAPLAWHERFGATRARLAEWVARTGCRTTEHRPR
;
A
#
# COMPACT_ATOMS: atom_id res chain seq x y z
N MET A 1 22.08 -12.56 -13.58
CA MET A 1 21.57 -12.13 -13.79
C MET A 1 20.82 -11.68 -14.35
N SER A 2 20.93 -11.83 -14.51
CA SER A 2 20.51 -11.23 -15.15
C SER A 2 19.39 -10.91 -15.07
N GLY A 3 19.10 -11.06 -14.62
CA GLY A 3 17.97 -10.88 -14.59
C GLY A 3 17.41 -9.98 -14.82
N THR A 4 17.76 -9.64 -14.83
CA THR A 4 17.24 -8.68 -15.16
C THR A 4 16.19 -8.64 -15.91
N SER A 5 16.00 -9.32 -16.57
CA SER A 5 14.92 -9.22 -17.40
C SER A 5 13.63 -9.37 -16.75
N GLY A 6 13.56 -10.08 -15.74
CA GLY A 6 12.31 -10.26 -15.06
C GLY A 6 11.71 -8.97 -14.60
N GLY A 7 12.54 -8.00 -14.33
CA GLY A 7 12.04 -6.75 -13.83
C GLY A 7 11.15 -6.01 -14.76
N THR A 8 11.33 -6.22 -16.04
CA THR A 8 10.55 -5.46 -16.99
C THR A 8 9.09 -5.80 -16.95
N ASP A 9 8.76 -7.02 -16.66
CA ASP A 9 7.37 -7.38 -16.62
C ASP A 9 6.64 -6.83 -15.43
N ARG A 10 7.34 -6.43 -14.44
CA ARG A 10 6.72 -5.91 -13.26
C ARG A 10 6.37 -4.46 -13.39
N GLY A 11 6.84 -3.85 -14.44
CA GLY A 11 6.39 -2.58 -14.84
C GLY A 11 6.77 -1.47 -13.91
N PHE A 12 5.79 -0.79 -13.43
CA PHE A 12 6.01 0.49 -12.79
C PHE A 12 6.60 0.39 -11.38
N LEU A 13 6.85 -0.82 -10.86
CA LEU A 13 7.44 -0.97 -9.54
C LEU A 13 8.67 -1.86 -9.54
N PRO A 14 9.62 -1.62 -10.45
CA PRO A 14 10.74 -2.55 -10.53
C PRO A 14 11.57 -2.63 -9.26
N GLU A 15 11.85 -1.49 -8.65
CA GLU A 15 12.68 -1.50 -7.46
C GLU A 15 11.97 -2.09 -6.26
N MET A 16 10.71 -1.72 -6.09
CA MET A 16 9.95 -2.18 -4.96
C MET A 16 9.65 -3.68 -5.04
N VAL A 17 9.40 -4.17 -6.25
CA VAL A 17 9.03 -5.56 -6.45
C VAL A 17 10.25 -6.47 -6.47
N ASN A 18 11.37 -5.99 -7.03
CA ASN A 18 12.55 -6.82 -7.21
C ASN A 18 13.49 -6.80 -6.02
N SER A 19 13.41 -5.79 -5.18
CA SER A 19 14.31 -5.64 -4.06
C SER A 19 13.57 -5.95 -2.78
N GLN A 20 13.97 -7.02 -2.12
CA GLN A 20 13.38 -7.37 -0.84
C GLN A 20 14.11 -6.62 0.27
N PRO A 21 13.39 -6.08 1.23
CA PRO A 21 14.04 -5.42 2.36
C PRO A 21 14.87 -6.41 3.15
N SER A 22 16.01 -5.96 3.65
CA SER A 22 16.85 -6.84 4.44
C SER A 22 16.57 -6.75 5.93
N PHE A 23 15.87 -5.72 6.37
CA PHE A 23 15.52 -5.60 7.77
C PHE A 23 14.14 -4.97 7.89
N PRO A 24 13.51 -5.10 9.07
CA PRO A 24 12.14 -4.65 9.23
C PRO A 24 12.01 -3.17 8.97
N PRO A 25 10.96 -2.75 8.29
CA PRO A 25 10.70 -1.34 8.09
C PRO A 25 10.23 -0.70 9.40
N GLN A 26 10.30 0.63 9.44
CA GLN A 26 9.87 1.35 10.61
C GLN A 26 8.48 1.93 10.41
N PRO A 27 7.64 1.87 11.44
CA PRO A 27 6.32 2.48 11.35
C PRO A 27 6.41 3.97 11.09
N ILE A 28 5.46 4.47 10.31
CA ILE A 28 5.40 5.88 9.99
C ILE A 28 4.30 6.52 10.84
N MET A 29 4.71 7.49 11.66
CA MET A 29 3.73 8.32 12.34
C MET A 29 3.57 9.58 11.50
N TRP A 30 2.54 9.57 10.64
CA TRP A 30 2.37 10.61 9.65
C TRP A 30 2.33 12.01 10.25
N SER A 31 1.67 12.15 11.41
CA SER A 31 1.51 13.45 12.03
C SER A 31 2.82 14.03 12.56
N ALA A 32 3.89 13.24 12.62
CA ALA A 32 5.17 13.71 13.11
C ALA A 32 6.00 14.40 12.04
N TYR A 33 5.54 14.37 10.78
CA TYR A 33 6.31 14.90 9.67
C TYR A 33 5.74 16.21 9.19
N ALA A 34 6.61 17.10 8.69
CA ALA A 34 6.17 18.33 8.05
C ALA A 34 5.45 18.01 6.74
N ALA A 35 4.66 18.97 6.26
CA ALA A 35 3.80 18.73 5.10
C ALA A 35 4.59 18.26 3.89
N GLU A 36 5.77 18.81 3.67
CA GLU A 36 6.55 18.43 2.51
C GLU A 36 7.07 17.00 2.63
N GLU A 37 7.47 16.63 3.83
CA GLU A 37 7.91 15.26 4.07
C GLU A 37 6.76 14.29 3.96
N GLN A 38 5.58 14.68 4.46
CA GLN A 38 4.39 13.84 4.32
C GLN A 38 4.08 13.58 2.85
N ARG A 39 4.18 14.63 2.03
CA ARG A 39 3.91 14.47 0.60
C ARG A 39 4.90 13.52 -0.04
N HIS A 40 6.16 13.61 0.36
CA HIS A 40 7.19 12.72 -0.19
C HIS A 40 6.93 11.27 0.20
N LEU A 41 6.59 11.04 1.47
CA LEU A 41 6.25 9.70 1.93
C LEU A 41 5.00 9.18 1.22
N LEU A 42 4.04 10.07 1.01
CA LEU A 42 2.80 9.69 0.34
C LEU A 42 3.05 9.30 -1.11
N GLU A 43 3.96 9.98 -1.79
CA GLU A 43 4.29 9.61 -3.16
C GLU A 43 4.81 8.18 -3.23
N GLY A 44 5.64 7.79 -2.29
CA GLY A 44 6.12 6.42 -2.23
C GLY A 44 5.00 5.43 -1.98
N LEU A 45 4.08 5.79 -1.10
CA LEU A 45 2.93 4.93 -0.82
C LEU A 45 2.03 4.82 -2.04
N GLU A 46 1.87 5.90 -2.79
CA GLU A 46 1.04 5.88 -3.99
C GLU A 46 1.56 4.88 -5.01
N VAL A 47 2.87 4.78 -5.15
CA VAL A 47 3.46 3.81 -6.05
C VAL A 47 3.10 2.39 -5.63
N TRP A 48 3.24 2.11 -4.34
CA TRP A 48 2.93 0.76 -3.84
C TRP A 48 1.44 0.45 -3.94
N VAL A 49 0.58 1.42 -3.62
CA VAL A 49 -0.86 1.21 -3.70
C VAL A 49 -1.29 0.94 -5.13
N GLY A 50 -0.68 1.64 -6.10
CA GLY A 50 -0.95 1.37 -7.50
C GLY A 50 -0.62 -0.08 -7.86
N TRP A 51 0.51 -0.57 -7.38
CA TRP A 51 0.87 -1.96 -7.58
C TRP A 51 -0.15 -2.89 -6.92
N LEU A 52 -0.54 -2.59 -5.68
CA LEU A 52 -1.48 -3.42 -4.93
C LEU A 52 -2.83 -3.53 -5.64
N VAL A 53 -3.36 -2.40 -6.06
CA VAL A 53 -4.65 -2.34 -6.74
C VAL A 53 -4.62 -3.20 -7.99
N ASN A 54 -3.55 -3.08 -8.75
CA ASN A 54 -3.41 -3.83 -9.99
C ASN A 54 -3.19 -5.32 -9.72
N ARG A 55 -2.36 -5.62 -8.75
CA ARG A 55 -1.99 -7.01 -8.47
C ARG A 55 -3.16 -7.82 -7.93
N TYR A 56 -4.00 -7.20 -7.10
CA TYR A 56 -5.10 -7.90 -6.44
C TYR A 56 -6.47 -7.50 -7.00
N SER A 57 -6.49 -6.75 -8.08
CA SER A 57 -7.73 -6.35 -8.77
C SER A 57 -8.71 -5.66 -7.84
N LEU A 58 -8.21 -4.71 -7.07
CA LEU A 58 -9.07 -3.96 -6.15
C LEU A 58 -9.83 -2.88 -6.91
N ASP A 59 -11.11 -2.73 -6.60
CA ASP A 59 -11.90 -1.68 -7.23
C ASP A 59 -12.12 -0.52 -6.24
N GLY A 60 -12.92 0.43 -6.66
CA GLY A 60 -13.12 1.66 -5.89
C GLY A 60 -13.85 1.47 -4.58
N ARG A 61 -14.43 0.30 -4.33
CA ARG A 61 -15.03 0.03 -3.02
C ARG A 61 -13.97 0.01 -1.94
N TYR A 62 -12.75 -0.38 -2.31
CA TYR A 62 -11.65 -0.50 -1.36
C TYR A 62 -10.67 0.65 -1.48
N VAL A 63 -10.34 1.04 -2.73
CA VAL A 63 -9.33 2.07 -2.98
C VAL A 63 -9.85 2.98 -4.09
N PRO A 64 -10.62 4.01 -3.74
CA PRO A 64 -11.07 4.97 -4.75
C PRO A 64 -9.91 5.82 -5.23
N GLU A 65 -10.07 6.45 -6.38
CA GLU A 65 -8.99 7.25 -6.96
C GLU A 65 -8.53 8.36 -6.02
N CYS A 66 -9.41 8.83 -5.17
CA CYS A 66 -9.11 9.92 -4.25
C CYS A 66 -8.59 9.46 -2.88
N TRP A 67 -8.15 8.21 -2.77
CA TRP A 67 -7.78 7.67 -1.47
C TRP A 67 -6.73 8.52 -0.75
N ALA A 68 -5.82 9.11 -1.51
CA ALA A 68 -4.75 9.90 -0.93
C ALA A 68 -5.22 11.23 -0.34
N LYS A 69 -6.50 11.54 -0.48
CA LYS A 69 -7.10 12.74 0.11
C LYS A 69 -7.82 12.45 1.42
N HIS A 70 -7.78 11.22 1.90
CA HIS A 70 -8.47 10.81 3.11
C HIS A 70 -7.50 10.13 4.06
N TRP A 71 -7.27 10.75 5.20
CA TRP A 71 -6.28 10.23 6.15
C TRP A 71 -6.60 8.83 6.62
N GLU A 72 -7.87 8.48 6.80
CA GLU A 72 -8.22 7.13 7.22
C GLU A 72 -7.71 6.08 6.23
N LEU A 73 -7.79 6.38 4.94
CA LEU A 73 -7.33 5.46 3.91
C LEU A 73 -5.80 5.44 3.84
N ILE A 74 -5.18 6.61 4.01
CA ILE A 74 -3.73 6.69 4.03
C ILE A 74 -3.17 5.85 5.18
N GLU A 75 -3.77 5.97 6.36
CA GLU A 75 -3.30 5.23 7.52
C GLU A 75 -3.46 3.73 7.34
N GLU A 76 -4.60 3.29 6.82
CA GLU A 76 -4.81 1.85 6.61
C GLU A 76 -3.85 1.30 5.56
N LEU A 77 -3.73 2.00 4.44
CA LEU A 77 -2.89 1.51 3.35
C LEU A 77 -1.41 1.61 3.70
N GLY A 78 -1.04 2.64 4.45
CA GLY A 78 0.34 2.76 4.91
C GLY A 78 0.72 1.66 5.86
N ALA A 79 -0.18 1.31 6.79
CA ALA A 79 0.08 0.23 7.72
C ALA A 79 0.15 -1.11 6.99
N LEU A 80 -0.72 -1.31 6.01
CA LEU A 80 -0.70 -2.52 5.21
C LEU A 80 0.60 -2.66 4.42
N HIS A 81 1.07 -1.55 3.87
CA HIS A 81 2.33 -1.53 3.13
C HIS A 81 3.49 -1.92 4.03
N LEU A 82 3.52 -1.35 5.23
CA LEU A 82 4.57 -1.64 6.18
C LEU A 82 4.59 -3.12 6.53
N ALA A 83 3.42 -3.69 6.80
CA ALA A 83 3.31 -5.11 7.09
C ALA A 83 3.76 -5.96 5.92
N TRP A 84 3.48 -5.50 4.69
CA TRP A 84 3.91 -6.20 3.49
C TRP A 84 5.44 -6.22 3.39
N GLU A 85 6.07 -5.09 3.65
CA GLU A 85 7.53 -5.03 3.61
C GLU A 85 8.15 -5.96 4.63
N GLY A 86 7.56 -6.03 5.82
CA GLY A 86 8.04 -6.95 6.83
C GLY A 86 7.83 -8.40 6.45
N ALA A 87 6.68 -8.70 5.86
CA ALA A 87 6.36 -10.08 5.47
C ALA A 87 7.29 -10.60 4.38
N TYR A 88 7.75 -9.71 3.50
CA TYR A 88 8.61 -10.12 2.39
C TYR A 88 10.08 -9.75 2.62
N ALA A 89 10.44 -9.36 3.84
CA ALA A 89 11.85 -9.12 4.15
C ALA A 89 12.62 -10.42 4.10
N THR A 90 13.90 -10.32 3.76
CA THR A 90 14.73 -11.51 3.63
C THR A 90 14.87 -12.27 4.94
N THR A 91 14.59 -11.61 6.07
CA THR A 91 14.70 -12.23 7.39
C THR A 91 13.39 -12.82 7.88
N SER A 92 12.32 -12.74 7.10
CA SER A 92 11.00 -13.19 7.53
C SER A 92 10.86 -14.71 7.47
N HIS A 93 9.94 -15.22 8.28
CA HIS A 93 9.59 -16.64 8.21
C HIS A 93 8.84 -16.96 6.93
N SER A 94 8.88 -18.21 6.55
CA SER A 94 8.30 -18.62 5.27
C SER A 94 6.78 -18.47 5.23
N ASP A 95 6.12 -18.43 6.38
CA ASP A 95 4.66 -18.26 6.41
C ASP A 95 4.22 -16.80 6.56
N ALA A 96 5.17 -15.87 6.62
CA ALA A 96 4.82 -14.47 6.82
C ALA A 96 3.92 -13.92 5.71
N PRO A 97 4.16 -14.24 4.43
CA PRO A 97 3.24 -13.74 3.40
C PRO A 97 1.81 -14.25 3.54
N LEU A 98 1.63 -15.47 3.99
CA LEU A 98 0.27 -15.98 4.20
C LEU A 98 -0.41 -15.23 5.34
N ALA A 99 0.31 -14.96 6.42
CA ALA A 99 -0.21 -14.17 7.51
C ALA A 99 -0.57 -12.76 7.03
N TRP A 100 0.24 -12.19 6.13
CA TRP A 100 -0.06 -10.90 5.56
C TRP A 100 -1.37 -10.93 4.78
N HIS A 101 -1.61 -12.00 4.01
CA HIS A 101 -2.85 -12.12 3.26
C HIS A 101 -4.07 -12.16 4.18
N GLU A 102 -3.96 -12.78 5.33
CA GLU A 102 -5.05 -12.77 6.30
C GLU A 102 -5.33 -11.35 6.79
N ARG A 103 -4.28 -10.61 7.09
CA ARG A 103 -4.43 -9.22 7.53
C ARG A 103 -4.93 -8.32 6.40
N PHE A 104 -4.51 -8.62 5.19
CA PHE A 104 -5.00 -7.92 4.01
C PHE A 104 -6.51 -8.10 3.87
N GLY A 105 -7.00 -9.32 4.10
CA GLY A 105 -8.45 -9.56 4.08
C GLY A 105 -9.20 -8.70 5.09
N ALA A 106 -8.68 -8.64 6.32
CA ALA A 106 -9.28 -7.79 7.33
C ALA A 106 -9.20 -6.32 6.96
N THR A 107 -8.07 -5.90 6.38
CA THR A 107 -7.89 -4.51 5.97
C THR A 107 -8.88 -4.13 4.87
N ARG A 108 -9.13 -5.05 3.92
CA ARG A 108 -10.10 -4.75 2.86
C ARG A 108 -11.47 -4.44 3.44
N ALA A 109 -11.88 -5.18 4.46
CA ALA A 109 -13.16 -4.93 5.10
C ALA A 109 -13.21 -3.53 5.70
N ARG A 110 -12.12 -3.13 6.38
CA ARG A 110 -12.07 -1.80 6.96
C ARG A 110 -12.02 -0.71 5.91
N LEU A 111 -11.27 -0.95 4.83
CA LEU A 111 -11.22 0.01 3.73
C LEU A 111 -12.61 0.26 3.16
N ALA A 112 -13.36 -0.82 2.92
CA ALA A 112 -14.71 -0.68 2.39
C ALA A 112 -15.59 0.14 3.32
N GLU A 113 -15.46 -0.06 4.63
CA GLU A 113 -16.21 0.70 5.61
C GLU A 113 -15.85 2.18 5.57
N TRP A 114 -14.53 2.48 5.55
CA TRP A 114 -14.09 3.87 5.48
C TRP A 114 -14.55 4.54 4.20
N VAL A 115 -14.43 3.84 3.07
CA VAL A 115 -14.83 4.39 1.79
C VAL A 115 -16.33 4.70 1.79
N ALA A 116 -17.12 3.80 2.34
CA ALA A 116 -18.57 4.01 2.41
C ALA A 116 -18.89 5.29 3.19
N ARG A 117 -18.12 5.57 4.24
CA ARG A 117 -18.32 6.79 5.03
C ARG A 117 -17.94 8.05 4.29
N THR A 118 -16.95 7.97 3.41
CA THR A 118 -16.54 9.16 2.64
C THR A 118 -17.55 9.53 1.59
N GLY A 119 -18.32 8.56 1.11
CA GLY A 119 -19.24 8.79 0.01
C GLY A 119 -18.57 8.86 -1.35
N CYS A 120 -17.27 8.60 -1.44
CA CYS A 120 -16.55 8.64 -2.70
C CYS A 120 -16.86 7.41 -3.54
N ARG A 121 -16.74 7.57 -4.85
CA ARG A 121 -16.85 6.47 -5.80
C ARG A 121 -15.54 6.38 -6.56
N THR A 122 -15.42 5.37 -7.40
CA THR A 122 -14.18 5.12 -8.10
C THR A 122 -13.66 6.38 -8.81
N THR A 123 -14.54 7.09 -9.48
CA THR A 123 -14.13 8.27 -10.25
C THR A 123 -14.70 9.56 -9.69
N GLU A 124 -15.32 9.52 -8.52
CA GLU A 124 -16.02 10.68 -8.00
C GLU A 124 -15.65 10.90 -6.54
N HIS A 125 -14.91 11.97 -6.30
CA HIS A 125 -14.49 12.31 -4.94
C HIS A 125 -15.55 13.15 -4.26
N ARG A 126 -15.82 12.84 -2.99
CA ARG A 126 -16.73 13.62 -2.18
C ARG A 126 -15.93 14.27 -1.05
N PRO A 127 -15.71 15.58 -1.09
CA PRO A 127 -14.95 16.24 -0.03
C PRO A 127 -15.70 16.23 1.29
N ARG A 128 -14.95 16.29 2.36
CA ARG A 128 -15.53 16.35 3.69
C ARG A 128 -16.10 17.71 4.01
#